data_d4c8c717a686875039979a8e6603e46a
#
_entry.id   d4c8c717a686875039979a8e6603e46a
#
_cell.length_a   1.000
_cell.length_b   1.000
_cell.length_c   1.000
_cell.angle_alpha   90.00
_cell.angle_beta   90.00
_cell.angle_gamma   90.00
#
_symmetry.space_group_name_H-M   'P 1'
#
loop_
_entity.id
_entity.type
_entity.pdbx_description
1 polymer ?
#
loop_
_entity_poly.entity_id
_entity_poly.type
_entity_poly.pdbx_seq_one_letter_code
_entity_poly.pdbx_strand_id
1 'polypeptide(L)'
;MNVTDAQKELQRFKEAVFKHVRHRTLQQFTGQPIVDEKRMFFALLPFFNGEATTQHERNAIVLGVVHAALAAHDLIEEQAAISKEQQLTVLAGDYYSGRYYQLLAASHDIALIQSLSQAIIIRCEQKAKAYEQANLTEAQWLTALQQMESVLTTHYFATEQFAHYSKIAEQGMLLQRLYDEQQQLSLLTKRLDEPQNAVAIIAEQIATLEKSLQQEVTQAQFLQPTVKELIFQMGMKKSEA
;
A
#
# COMPACT_ATOMS: atom_id res chain seq x y z
N MET A 1 -16.56 14.15 8.15
CA MET A 1 -15.48 14.58 7.23
C MET A 1 -15.99 14.47 5.80
N ASN A 2 -15.73 15.44 4.92
CA ASN A 2 -16.08 15.37 3.51
C ASN A 2 -14.86 14.98 2.65
N VAL A 3 -15.06 14.76 1.33
CA VAL A 3 -13.98 14.35 0.40
C VAL A 3 -12.83 15.36 0.38
N THR A 4 -13.15 16.66 0.34
CA THR A 4 -12.13 17.73 0.32
C THR A 4 -11.28 17.73 1.59
N ASP A 5 -11.88 17.48 2.74
CA ASP A 5 -11.15 17.40 4.01
C ASP A 5 -10.27 16.15 4.06
N ALA A 6 -10.78 15.00 3.57
CA ALA A 6 -10.00 13.77 3.48
C ALA A 6 -8.79 13.94 2.52
N GLN A 7 -8.98 14.61 1.38
CA GLN A 7 -7.88 14.92 0.46
C GLN A 7 -6.81 15.83 1.08
N LYS A 8 -7.22 16.85 1.84
CA LYS A 8 -6.27 17.71 2.58
C LYS A 8 -5.49 16.92 3.61
N GLU A 9 -6.16 16.02 4.31
CA GLU A 9 -5.52 15.17 5.31
C GLU A 9 -4.53 14.20 4.67
N LEU A 10 -4.91 13.55 3.56
CA LEU A 10 -3.99 12.73 2.77
C LEU A 10 -2.76 13.51 2.31
N GLN A 11 -2.97 14.72 1.79
CA GLN A 11 -1.86 15.59 1.37
C GLN A 11 -0.96 15.97 2.55
N ARG A 12 -1.53 16.27 3.71
CA ARG A 12 -0.78 16.54 4.95
C ARG A 12 0.12 15.36 5.35
N PHE A 13 -0.44 14.15 5.33
CA PHE A 13 0.34 12.93 5.62
C PHE A 13 1.42 12.68 4.58
N LYS A 14 1.11 12.83 3.30
CA LYS A 14 2.08 12.70 2.20
C LYS A 14 3.25 13.66 2.37
N GLU A 15 2.99 14.92 2.69
CA GLU A 15 4.02 15.91 2.97
C GLU A 15 4.86 15.56 4.21
N ALA A 16 4.23 15.00 5.26
CA ALA A 16 4.93 14.53 6.44
C ALA A 16 5.87 13.37 6.12
N VAL A 17 5.43 12.39 5.31
CA VAL A 17 6.29 11.30 4.81
C VAL A 17 7.45 11.87 4.00
N PHE A 18 7.19 12.79 3.07
CA PHE A 18 8.25 13.42 2.25
C PHE A 18 9.30 14.14 3.07
N LYS A 19 8.95 14.80 4.18
CA LYS A 19 9.92 15.41 5.09
C LYS A 19 10.94 14.41 5.64
N HIS A 20 10.52 13.16 5.87
CA HIS A 20 11.39 12.11 6.40
C HIS A 20 12.27 11.44 5.34
N VAL A 21 11.79 11.33 4.09
CA VAL A 21 12.51 10.68 2.98
C VAL A 21 13.22 11.66 2.04
N ARG A 22 13.12 12.95 2.31
CA ARG A 22 13.75 13.99 1.47
C ARG A 22 15.26 13.89 1.51
N HIS A 23 15.87 13.71 0.31
CA HIS A 23 17.32 13.75 0.12
C HIS A 23 17.64 14.39 -1.23
N ARG A 24 18.22 15.62 -1.21
CA ARG A 24 18.40 16.45 -2.41
C ARG A 24 19.11 15.73 -3.55
N THR A 25 20.22 15.07 -3.24
CA THR A 25 21.02 14.38 -4.27
C THR A 25 20.27 13.18 -4.86
N LEU A 26 19.61 12.36 -4.02
CA LEU A 26 18.85 11.22 -4.53
C LEU A 26 17.71 11.71 -5.45
N GLN A 27 16.94 12.70 -5.02
CA GLN A 27 15.82 13.24 -5.79
C GLN A 27 16.22 13.81 -7.16
N GLN A 28 17.45 14.30 -7.32
CA GLN A 28 17.94 14.78 -8.61
C GLN A 28 18.06 13.65 -9.65
N PHE A 29 18.29 12.42 -9.22
CA PHE A 29 18.52 11.27 -10.08
C PHE A 29 17.36 10.27 -10.10
N THR A 30 16.63 10.11 -9.00
CA THR A 30 15.55 9.13 -8.85
C THR A 30 14.15 9.74 -8.89
N GLY A 31 14.06 11.07 -9.01
CA GLY A 31 12.79 11.77 -8.91
C GLY A 31 12.24 11.86 -7.48
N GLN A 32 10.97 12.19 -7.35
CA GLN A 32 10.29 12.26 -6.05
C GLN A 32 10.01 10.86 -5.50
N PRO A 33 10.09 10.67 -4.17
CA PRO A 33 9.66 9.41 -3.54
C PRO A 33 8.21 9.09 -3.90
N ILE A 34 7.93 7.84 -4.16
CA ILE A 34 6.55 7.40 -4.42
C ILE A 34 5.84 7.21 -3.08
N VAL A 35 4.78 7.97 -2.88
CA VAL A 35 3.82 7.79 -1.78
C VAL A 35 2.47 7.49 -2.40
N ASP A 36 2.04 6.24 -2.29
CA ASP A 36 0.80 5.76 -2.86
C ASP A 36 -0.38 6.28 -2.04
N GLU A 37 -1.15 7.20 -2.62
CA GLU A 37 -2.29 7.84 -1.96
C GLU A 37 -3.44 6.86 -1.72
N LYS A 38 -3.59 5.83 -2.55
CA LYS A 38 -4.63 4.80 -2.40
C LYS A 38 -4.36 3.94 -1.16
N ARG A 39 -3.11 3.46 -1.00
CA ARG A 39 -2.69 2.74 0.21
C ARG A 39 -2.80 3.61 1.45
N MET A 40 -2.36 4.87 1.36
CA MET A 40 -2.49 5.82 2.47
C MET A 40 -3.95 6.08 2.84
N PHE A 41 -4.86 6.19 1.88
CA PHE A 41 -6.28 6.36 2.16
C PHE A 41 -6.82 5.25 3.08
N PHE A 42 -6.55 3.99 2.74
CA PHE A 42 -7.01 2.87 3.57
C PHE A 42 -6.30 2.80 4.92
N ALA A 43 -5.00 3.11 4.98
CA ALA A 43 -4.24 3.16 6.23
C ALA A 43 -4.74 4.27 7.19
N LEU A 44 -5.33 5.33 6.65
CA LEU A 44 -5.82 6.48 7.42
C LEU A 44 -7.32 6.39 7.79
N LEU A 45 -8.02 5.29 7.50
CA LEU A 45 -9.43 5.12 7.87
C LEU A 45 -9.71 5.39 9.36
N PRO A 46 -8.87 4.95 10.34
CA PRO A 46 -9.08 5.30 11.75
C PRO A 46 -9.03 6.80 12.03
N PHE A 47 -8.23 7.55 11.27
CA PHE A 47 -8.15 9.02 11.38
C PHE A 47 -9.42 9.68 10.86
N PHE A 48 -9.89 9.25 9.71
CA PHE A 48 -11.14 9.75 9.12
C PHE A 48 -12.34 9.43 10.00
N ASN A 49 -12.29 8.32 10.75
CA ASN A 49 -13.31 7.90 11.68
C ASN A 49 -13.21 8.55 13.07
N GLY A 50 -12.14 9.31 13.33
CA GLY A 50 -11.93 10.03 14.60
C GLY A 50 -11.44 9.16 15.76
N GLU A 51 -10.90 7.97 15.48
CA GLU A 51 -10.40 7.03 16.50
C GLU A 51 -8.88 7.21 16.77
N ALA A 52 -8.17 7.86 15.84
CA ALA A 52 -6.72 7.97 15.93
C ALA A 52 -6.26 9.13 16.83
N THR A 53 -5.10 8.93 17.47
CA THR A 53 -4.42 9.90 18.33
C THR A 53 -3.15 10.44 17.67
N THR A 54 -2.48 11.40 18.31
CA THR A 54 -1.17 11.91 17.86
C THR A 54 -0.09 10.82 17.79
N GLN A 55 -0.15 9.80 18.66
CA GLN A 55 0.79 8.67 18.58
C GLN A 55 0.55 7.84 17.32
N HIS A 56 -0.71 7.53 17.02
CA HIS A 56 -1.09 6.82 15.81
C HIS A 56 -0.68 7.60 14.55
N GLU A 57 -0.71 8.94 14.58
CA GLU A 57 -0.23 9.78 13.48
C GLU A 57 1.26 9.56 13.18
N ARG A 58 2.10 9.53 14.21
CA ARG A 58 3.54 9.25 14.05
C ARG A 58 3.77 7.87 13.42
N ASN A 59 3.05 6.87 13.90
CA ASN A 59 3.17 5.49 13.44
C ASN A 59 2.63 5.33 12.00
N ALA A 60 1.56 6.04 11.62
CA ALA A 60 1.06 6.09 10.24
C ALA A 60 2.08 6.75 9.28
N ILE A 61 2.80 7.80 9.73
CA ILE A 61 3.88 8.42 8.94
C ILE A 61 5.01 7.40 8.73
N VAL A 62 5.39 6.65 9.77
CA VAL A 62 6.41 5.59 9.64
C VAL A 62 5.97 4.52 8.64
N LEU A 63 4.71 4.07 8.70
CA LEU A 63 4.13 3.16 7.70
C LEU A 63 4.28 3.72 6.28
N GLY A 64 3.99 5.01 6.08
CA GLY A 64 4.18 5.70 4.80
C GLY A 64 5.65 5.70 4.34
N VAL A 65 6.61 5.87 5.25
CA VAL A 65 8.06 5.78 4.94
C VAL A 65 8.46 4.37 4.54
N VAL A 66 7.91 3.32 5.19
CA VAL A 66 8.13 1.91 4.79
C VAL A 66 7.59 1.66 3.39
N HIS A 67 6.37 2.12 3.08
CA HIS A 67 5.81 2.01 1.74
C HIS A 67 6.68 2.71 0.69
N ALA A 68 7.20 3.91 0.98
CA ALA A 68 8.10 4.63 0.06
C ALA A 68 9.43 3.89 -0.16
N ALA A 69 9.98 3.24 0.89
CA ALA A 69 11.20 2.44 0.77
C ALA A 69 10.98 1.24 -0.16
N LEU A 70 9.90 0.50 0.05
CA LEU A 70 9.57 -0.67 -0.77
C LEU A 70 9.21 -0.26 -2.21
N ALA A 71 8.52 0.86 -2.40
CA ALA A 71 8.23 1.40 -3.73
C ALA A 71 9.52 1.77 -4.50
N ALA A 72 10.53 2.32 -3.83
CA ALA A 72 11.83 2.59 -4.45
C ALA A 72 12.52 1.29 -4.90
N HIS A 73 12.50 0.25 -4.08
CA HIS A 73 13.04 -1.07 -4.47
C HIS A 73 12.23 -1.73 -5.60
N ASP A 74 10.93 -1.45 -5.69
CA ASP A 74 10.07 -1.99 -6.76
C ASP A 74 10.33 -1.35 -8.14
N LEU A 75 10.99 -0.18 -8.20
CA LEU A 75 11.40 0.49 -9.44
C LEU A 75 12.67 -0.09 -10.07
N ILE A 76 13.34 -1.01 -9.39
CA ILE A 76 14.61 -1.58 -9.89
C ILE A 76 14.29 -2.61 -10.97
N GLU A 77 14.82 -2.38 -12.18
CA GLU A 77 14.73 -3.30 -13.30
C GLU A 77 16.00 -4.15 -13.37
N GLU A 78 15.86 -5.47 -13.39
CA GLU A 78 17.00 -6.41 -13.42
C GLU A 78 17.96 -6.14 -14.59
N GLN A 79 17.42 -5.77 -15.77
CA GLN A 79 18.21 -5.51 -16.98
C GLN A 79 18.88 -4.13 -16.99
N ALA A 80 18.39 -3.18 -16.19
CA ALA A 80 18.87 -1.80 -16.16
C ALA A 80 19.75 -1.50 -14.92
N ALA A 81 20.00 -2.47 -14.05
CA ALA A 81 20.73 -2.30 -12.78
C ALA A 81 22.15 -1.72 -12.91
N ILE A 82 22.68 -1.64 -14.12
CA ILE A 82 24.01 -1.09 -14.44
C ILE A 82 23.99 0.45 -14.50
N SER A 83 22.83 1.07 -14.72
CA SER A 83 22.75 2.53 -14.84
C SER A 83 22.96 3.23 -13.49
N LYS A 84 23.56 4.43 -13.53
CA LYS A 84 23.72 5.26 -12.32
C LYS A 84 22.38 5.58 -11.65
N GLU A 85 21.33 5.77 -12.43
CA GLU A 85 19.99 6.03 -11.95
C GLU A 85 19.45 4.84 -11.15
N GLN A 86 19.55 3.63 -11.68
CA GLN A 86 19.14 2.41 -10.98
C GLN A 86 19.95 2.16 -9.69
N GLN A 87 21.27 2.39 -9.73
CA GLN A 87 22.10 2.28 -8.53
C GLN A 87 21.69 3.29 -7.45
N LEU A 88 21.35 4.53 -7.83
CA LEU A 88 20.87 5.55 -6.90
C LEU A 88 19.43 5.25 -6.42
N THR A 89 18.62 4.57 -7.22
CA THR A 89 17.29 4.08 -6.81
C THR A 89 17.41 3.02 -5.70
N VAL A 90 18.36 2.09 -5.80
CA VAL A 90 18.68 1.14 -4.71
C VAL A 90 19.06 1.91 -3.45
N LEU A 91 20.00 2.84 -3.54
CA LEU A 91 20.42 3.65 -2.40
C LEU A 91 19.31 4.52 -1.83
N ALA A 92 18.34 4.95 -2.64
CA ALA A 92 17.17 5.66 -2.15
C ALA A 92 16.29 4.74 -1.28
N GLY A 93 16.02 3.51 -1.72
CA GLY A 93 15.31 2.51 -0.93
C GLY A 93 16.00 2.20 0.40
N ASP A 94 17.33 2.02 0.37
CA ASP A 94 18.14 1.78 1.58
C ASP A 94 18.11 2.99 2.53
N TYR A 95 18.22 4.21 1.99
CA TYR A 95 18.12 5.43 2.79
C TYR A 95 16.74 5.55 3.47
N TYR A 96 15.64 5.29 2.74
CA TYR A 96 14.29 5.34 3.30
C TYR A 96 14.10 4.25 4.35
N SER A 97 14.69 3.07 4.13
CA SER A 97 14.69 1.98 5.11
C SER A 97 15.41 2.38 6.40
N GLY A 98 16.59 2.99 6.30
CA GLY A 98 17.29 3.56 7.46
C GLY A 98 16.46 4.61 8.20
N ARG A 99 15.67 5.41 7.48
CA ARG A 99 14.83 6.45 8.09
C ARG A 99 13.69 5.87 8.92
N TYR A 100 12.95 4.85 8.44
CA TYR A 100 11.87 4.29 9.25
C TYR A 100 12.40 3.58 10.50
N TYR A 101 13.53 2.87 10.42
CA TYR A 101 14.17 2.30 11.61
C TYR A 101 14.58 3.37 12.62
N GLN A 102 15.15 4.49 12.16
CA GLN A 102 15.51 5.60 13.02
C GLN A 102 14.29 6.20 13.74
N LEU A 103 13.17 6.37 13.03
CA LEU A 103 11.93 6.91 13.60
C LEU A 103 11.35 5.97 14.66
N LEU A 104 11.28 4.68 14.38
CA LEU A 104 10.77 3.68 15.33
C LEU A 104 11.68 3.50 16.54
N ALA A 105 13.00 3.51 16.33
CA ALA A 105 13.96 3.44 17.43
C ALA A 105 13.84 4.66 18.36
N ALA A 106 13.63 5.85 17.80
CA ALA A 106 13.44 7.08 18.56
C ALA A 106 12.14 7.10 19.37
N SER A 107 11.09 6.40 18.90
CA SER A 107 9.81 6.26 19.61
C SER A 107 9.81 5.12 20.64
N HIS A 108 10.86 4.28 20.67
CA HIS A 108 10.94 3.05 21.48
C HIS A 108 9.79 2.06 21.24
N ASP A 109 9.17 2.11 20.07
CA ASP A 109 8.03 1.24 19.71
C ASP A 109 8.52 -0.10 19.15
N ILE A 110 8.95 -0.97 20.04
CA ILE A 110 9.48 -2.29 19.68
C ILE A 110 8.40 -3.18 19.05
N ALA A 111 7.15 -3.07 19.51
CA ALA A 111 6.05 -3.85 18.97
C ALA A 111 5.80 -3.52 17.49
N LEU A 112 5.78 -2.24 17.14
CA LEU A 112 5.61 -1.82 15.75
C LEU A 112 6.83 -2.17 14.88
N ILE A 113 8.07 -2.08 15.43
CA ILE A 113 9.28 -2.53 14.72
C ILE A 113 9.15 -4.00 14.32
N GLN A 114 8.81 -4.88 15.29
CA GLN A 114 8.67 -6.31 15.04
C GLN A 114 7.56 -6.61 14.03
N SER A 115 6.40 -5.97 14.21
CA SER A 115 5.24 -6.16 13.34
C SER A 115 5.53 -5.75 11.90
N LEU A 116 6.07 -4.54 11.66
CA LEU A 116 6.39 -4.07 10.33
C LEU A 116 7.54 -4.87 9.70
N SER A 117 8.55 -5.29 10.48
CA SER A 117 9.62 -6.15 9.96
C SER A 117 9.06 -7.49 9.46
N GLN A 118 8.14 -8.11 10.21
CA GLN A 118 7.47 -9.33 9.77
C GLN A 118 6.63 -9.10 8.51
N ALA A 119 5.90 -7.99 8.44
CA ALA A 119 5.11 -7.63 7.27
C ALA A 119 5.99 -7.41 6.01
N ILE A 120 7.16 -6.78 6.17
CA ILE A 120 8.14 -6.61 5.09
C ILE A 120 8.62 -7.98 4.59
N ILE A 121 8.96 -8.90 5.50
CA ILE A 121 9.37 -10.27 5.13
C ILE A 121 8.28 -10.94 4.31
N ILE A 122 7.04 -10.97 4.81
CA ILE A 122 5.91 -11.60 4.11
C ILE A 122 5.73 -10.99 2.71
N ARG A 123 5.74 -9.66 2.60
CA ARG A 123 5.60 -8.97 1.32
C ARG A 123 6.71 -9.35 0.33
N CYS A 124 7.96 -9.36 0.79
CA CYS A 124 9.12 -9.70 -0.03
C CYS A 124 9.09 -11.18 -0.47
N GLU A 125 8.72 -12.10 0.45
CA GLU A 125 8.56 -13.52 0.12
C GLU A 125 7.44 -13.75 -0.92
N GLN A 126 6.30 -13.08 -0.78
CA GLN A 126 5.22 -13.19 -1.77
C GLN A 126 5.65 -12.66 -3.13
N LYS A 127 6.36 -11.54 -3.15
CA LYS A 127 6.93 -10.98 -4.38
C LYS A 127 7.91 -11.96 -5.01
N ALA A 128 8.89 -12.48 -4.25
CA ALA A 128 9.89 -13.42 -4.73
C ALA A 128 9.24 -14.69 -5.30
N LYS A 129 8.32 -15.34 -4.55
CA LYS A 129 7.58 -16.52 -5.01
C LYS A 129 6.83 -16.26 -6.32
N ALA A 130 6.16 -15.11 -6.43
CA ALA A 130 5.44 -14.72 -7.63
C ALA A 130 6.35 -14.52 -8.85
N TYR A 131 7.61 -14.10 -8.63
CA TYR A 131 8.61 -13.97 -9.71
C TYR A 131 9.28 -15.29 -10.07
N GLU A 132 9.52 -16.17 -9.10
CA GLU A 132 10.14 -17.48 -9.33
C GLU A 132 9.20 -18.46 -10.01
N GLN A 133 7.90 -18.40 -9.70
CA GLN A 133 6.89 -19.32 -10.21
C GLN A 133 6.53 -18.99 -11.65
N ALA A 134 6.70 -19.95 -12.56
CA ALA A 134 6.46 -19.74 -13.99
C ALA A 134 4.98 -19.49 -14.30
N ASN A 135 4.08 -20.27 -13.66
CA ASN A 135 2.64 -20.20 -13.87
C ASN A 135 1.94 -20.13 -12.51
N LEU A 136 1.19 -19.06 -12.28
CA LEU A 136 0.38 -18.87 -11.09
C LEU A 136 -1.07 -19.22 -11.39
N THR A 137 -1.68 -20.04 -10.53
CA THR A 137 -3.13 -20.16 -10.56
C THR A 137 -3.76 -18.81 -10.17
N GLU A 138 -5.01 -18.58 -10.59
CA GLU A 138 -5.74 -17.35 -10.23
C GLU A 138 -5.73 -17.09 -8.72
N ALA A 139 -5.98 -18.12 -7.90
CA ALA A 139 -5.99 -17.99 -6.44
C ALA A 139 -4.62 -17.62 -5.88
N GLN A 140 -3.52 -18.17 -6.40
CA GLN A 140 -2.16 -17.82 -5.99
C GLN A 140 -1.81 -16.38 -6.38
N TRP A 141 -2.19 -15.97 -7.59
CA TRP A 141 -1.98 -14.60 -8.08
C TRP A 141 -2.74 -13.58 -7.23
N LEU A 142 -4.03 -13.82 -6.95
CA LEU A 142 -4.84 -12.94 -6.08
C LEU A 142 -4.27 -12.86 -4.66
N THR A 143 -3.86 -14.00 -4.09
CA THR A 143 -3.24 -14.03 -2.76
C THR A 143 -1.93 -13.22 -2.73
N ALA A 144 -1.09 -13.38 -3.75
CA ALA A 144 0.16 -12.62 -3.85
C ALA A 144 -0.12 -11.11 -3.94
N LEU A 145 -1.04 -10.69 -4.81
CA LEU A 145 -1.44 -9.29 -4.92
C LEU A 145 -1.98 -8.75 -3.59
N GLN A 146 -2.93 -9.46 -2.98
CA GLN A 146 -3.53 -9.03 -1.71
C GLN A 146 -2.47 -8.83 -0.62
N GLN A 147 -1.57 -9.79 -0.44
CA GLN A 147 -0.53 -9.67 0.58
C GLN A 147 0.48 -8.58 0.27
N MET A 148 0.88 -8.43 -1.00
CA MET A 148 1.79 -7.36 -1.42
C MET A 148 1.21 -5.97 -1.17
N GLU A 149 -0.10 -5.80 -1.31
CA GLU A 149 -0.77 -4.50 -1.13
C GLU A 149 -1.10 -4.19 0.34
N SER A 150 -1.58 -5.18 1.11
CA SER A 150 -2.25 -4.91 2.39
C SER A 150 -1.48 -5.33 3.65
N VAL A 151 -0.51 -6.26 3.57
CA VAL A 151 0.12 -6.85 4.76
C VAL A 151 0.74 -5.82 5.70
N LEU A 152 1.37 -4.77 5.18
CA LEU A 152 1.95 -3.70 6.01
C LEU A 152 0.87 -2.95 6.81
N THR A 153 -0.23 -2.61 6.14
CA THR A 153 -1.34 -1.89 6.77
C THR A 153 -2.08 -2.76 7.78
N THR A 154 -2.29 -4.04 7.50
CA THR A 154 -2.95 -4.95 8.45
C THR A 154 -2.10 -5.22 9.69
N HIS A 155 -0.78 -5.33 9.54
CA HIS A 155 0.15 -5.44 10.66
C HIS A 155 0.20 -4.15 11.51
N TYR A 156 0.20 -2.99 10.86
CA TYR A 156 0.05 -1.70 11.53
C TYR A 156 -1.27 -1.65 12.31
N PHE A 157 -2.40 -2.00 11.70
CA PHE A 157 -3.70 -2.02 12.37
C PHE A 157 -3.75 -2.97 13.57
N ALA A 158 -3.15 -4.16 13.45
CA ALA A 158 -3.09 -5.11 14.55
C ALA A 158 -2.30 -4.55 15.74
N THR A 159 -1.20 -3.84 15.49
CA THR A 159 -0.36 -3.23 16.53
C THR A 159 -1.05 -2.03 17.19
N GLU A 160 -1.75 -1.21 16.41
CA GLU A 160 -2.39 0.03 16.86
C GLU A 160 -3.85 -0.17 17.33
N GLN A 161 -4.29 -1.42 17.50
CA GLN A 161 -5.66 -1.78 17.93
C GLN A 161 -6.77 -1.40 16.92
N PHE A 162 -6.42 -1.27 15.65
CA PHE A 162 -7.34 -0.98 14.54
C PHE A 162 -7.67 -2.21 13.69
N ALA A 163 -7.51 -3.43 14.22
CA ALA A 163 -7.68 -4.67 13.47
C ALA A 163 -9.06 -4.81 12.81
N HIS A 164 -10.08 -4.15 13.34
CA HIS A 164 -11.44 -4.13 12.77
C HIS A 164 -11.54 -3.42 11.41
N TYR A 165 -10.53 -2.62 11.03
CA TYR A 165 -10.43 -2.04 9.68
C TYR A 165 -9.75 -2.96 8.66
N SER A 166 -9.07 -4.03 9.11
CA SER A 166 -8.19 -4.84 8.24
C SER A 166 -8.90 -5.38 7.02
N LYS A 167 -10.09 -5.95 7.19
CA LYS A 167 -10.85 -6.55 6.07
C LYS A 167 -11.24 -5.52 5.01
N ILE A 168 -11.64 -4.32 5.43
CA ILE A 168 -11.98 -3.22 4.52
C ILE A 168 -10.73 -2.75 3.76
N ALA A 169 -9.59 -2.61 4.46
CA ALA A 169 -8.34 -2.20 3.85
C ALA A 169 -7.80 -3.25 2.87
N GLU A 170 -7.83 -4.53 3.23
CA GLU A 170 -7.42 -5.63 2.35
C GLU A 170 -8.21 -5.66 1.05
N GLN A 171 -9.53 -5.62 1.15
CA GLN A 171 -10.41 -5.65 -0.02
C GLN A 171 -10.25 -4.38 -0.86
N GLY A 172 -10.18 -3.22 -0.21
CA GLY A 172 -10.04 -1.95 -0.90
C GLY A 172 -8.70 -1.78 -1.61
N MET A 173 -7.59 -2.16 -0.96
CA MET A 173 -6.26 -2.10 -1.57
C MET A 173 -6.13 -3.10 -2.73
N LEU A 174 -6.65 -4.32 -2.58
CA LEU A 174 -6.67 -5.29 -3.67
C LEU A 174 -7.54 -4.78 -4.83
N LEU A 175 -8.70 -4.19 -4.56
CA LEU A 175 -9.55 -3.61 -5.58
C LEU A 175 -8.83 -2.51 -6.37
N GLN A 176 -8.14 -1.59 -5.68
CA GLN A 176 -7.34 -0.55 -6.34
C GLN A 176 -6.22 -1.13 -7.18
N ARG A 177 -5.55 -2.18 -6.69
CA ARG A 177 -4.54 -2.89 -7.47
C ARG A 177 -5.13 -3.52 -8.73
N LEU A 178 -6.29 -4.15 -8.65
CA LEU A 178 -6.94 -4.75 -9.81
C LEU A 178 -7.41 -3.71 -10.84
N TYR A 179 -7.80 -2.50 -10.42
CA TYR A 179 -8.06 -1.40 -11.35
C TYR A 179 -6.79 -0.99 -12.11
N ASP A 180 -5.63 -0.94 -11.42
CA ASP A 180 -4.34 -0.64 -12.08
C ASP A 180 -3.95 -1.77 -13.04
N GLU A 181 -4.13 -3.05 -12.65
CA GLU A 181 -3.89 -4.21 -13.53
C GLU A 181 -4.84 -4.23 -14.75
N GLN A 182 -6.06 -3.75 -14.61
CA GLN A 182 -7.00 -3.64 -15.73
C GLN A 182 -6.53 -2.61 -16.78
N GLN A 183 -5.82 -1.57 -16.34
CA GLN A 183 -5.27 -0.53 -17.23
C GLN A 183 -3.91 -0.93 -17.80
N GLN A 184 -3.05 -1.50 -16.97
CA GLN A 184 -1.68 -1.87 -17.32
C GLN A 184 -1.36 -3.26 -16.77
N LEU A 185 -1.38 -4.27 -17.64
CA LEU A 185 -1.03 -5.62 -17.25
C LEU A 185 0.43 -5.67 -16.76
N SER A 186 0.62 -5.94 -15.47
CA SER A 186 1.95 -6.03 -14.86
C SER A 186 2.68 -7.31 -15.27
N LEU A 187 3.96 -7.39 -14.91
CA LEU A 187 4.72 -8.63 -15.05
C LEU A 187 4.09 -9.79 -14.25
N LEU A 188 3.47 -9.46 -13.10
CA LEU A 188 2.81 -10.46 -12.27
C LEU A 188 1.55 -11.03 -12.94
N THR A 189 0.78 -10.18 -13.64
CA THR A 189 -0.37 -10.63 -14.44
C THR A 189 0.06 -11.54 -15.59
N LYS A 190 1.21 -11.29 -16.21
CA LYS A 190 1.75 -12.14 -17.27
C LYS A 190 2.21 -13.52 -16.79
N ARG A 191 2.25 -13.78 -15.49
CA ARG A 191 2.60 -15.06 -14.88
C ARG A 191 1.38 -15.93 -14.50
N LEU A 192 0.16 -15.47 -14.80
CA LEU A 192 -1.03 -16.33 -14.72
C LEU A 192 -0.90 -17.56 -15.64
N ASP A 193 -1.45 -18.69 -15.22
CA ASP A 193 -1.50 -19.92 -16.03
C ASP A 193 -2.14 -19.68 -17.41
N GLU A 194 -3.14 -18.81 -17.45
CA GLU A 194 -3.86 -18.42 -18.65
C GLU A 194 -3.80 -16.90 -18.87
N PRO A 195 -2.63 -16.34 -19.24
CA PRO A 195 -2.47 -14.89 -19.40
C PRO A 195 -3.44 -14.26 -20.42
N GLN A 196 -3.88 -15.03 -21.44
CA GLN A 196 -4.85 -14.60 -22.44
C GLN A 196 -6.23 -14.29 -21.84
N ASN A 197 -6.57 -14.90 -20.70
CA ASN A 197 -7.82 -14.67 -19.98
C ASN A 197 -7.70 -13.60 -18.89
N ALA A 198 -6.52 -13.04 -18.68
CA ALA A 198 -6.24 -12.09 -17.59
C ALA A 198 -7.25 -10.94 -17.49
N VAL A 199 -7.63 -10.36 -18.62
CA VAL A 199 -8.60 -9.25 -18.64
C VAL A 199 -9.97 -9.68 -18.12
N ALA A 200 -10.43 -10.87 -18.50
CA ALA A 200 -11.72 -11.42 -18.03
C ALA A 200 -11.66 -11.75 -16.53
N ILE A 201 -10.57 -12.42 -16.10
CA ILE A 201 -10.32 -12.75 -14.68
C ILE A 201 -10.32 -11.47 -13.84
N ILE A 202 -9.56 -10.44 -14.24
CA ILE A 202 -9.49 -9.17 -13.53
C ILE A 202 -10.88 -8.52 -13.43
N ALA A 203 -11.65 -8.50 -14.51
CA ALA A 203 -12.98 -7.90 -14.53
C ALA A 203 -13.96 -8.62 -13.59
N GLU A 204 -13.94 -9.96 -13.55
CA GLU A 204 -14.75 -10.77 -12.65
C GLU A 204 -14.37 -10.55 -11.18
N GLN A 205 -13.06 -10.51 -10.88
CA GLN A 205 -12.55 -10.26 -9.54
C GLN A 205 -12.88 -8.85 -9.05
N ILE A 206 -12.78 -7.84 -9.91
CA ILE A 206 -13.21 -6.47 -9.61
C ILE A 206 -14.69 -6.46 -9.21
N ALA A 207 -15.58 -7.04 -10.03
CA ALA A 207 -17.01 -7.05 -9.74
C ALA A 207 -17.34 -7.77 -8.42
N THR A 208 -16.64 -8.84 -8.12
CA THR A 208 -16.79 -9.60 -6.86
C THR A 208 -16.33 -8.78 -5.67
N LEU A 209 -15.16 -8.13 -5.75
CA LEU A 209 -14.61 -7.31 -4.69
C LEU A 209 -15.42 -6.02 -4.44
N GLU A 210 -15.89 -5.35 -5.50
CA GLU A 210 -16.76 -4.18 -5.37
C GLU A 210 -17.99 -4.51 -4.53
N LYS A 211 -18.67 -5.63 -4.85
CA LYS A 211 -19.85 -6.09 -4.13
C LYS A 211 -19.53 -6.47 -2.68
N SER A 212 -18.44 -7.20 -2.47
CA SER A 212 -18.00 -7.64 -1.14
C SER A 212 -17.62 -6.45 -0.27
N LEU A 213 -16.82 -5.51 -0.77
CA LEU A 213 -16.40 -4.30 -0.07
C LEU A 213 -17.60 -3.40 0.27
N GLN A 214 -18.53 -3.22 -0.69
CA GLN A 214 -19.74 -2.45 -0.45
C GLN A 214 -20.58 -3.05 0.68
N GLN A 215 -20.73 -4.38 0.71
CA GLN A 215 -21.43 -5.08 1.77
C GLN A 215 -20.72 -4.91 3.13
N GLU A 216 -19.40 -5.12 3.18
CA GLU A 216 -18.59 -4.98 4.39
C GLU A 216 -18.70 -3.57 4.96
N VAL A 217 -18.51 -2.54 4.14
CA VAL A 217 -18.61 -1.14 4.56
C VAL A 217 -20.02 -0.79 5.05
N THR A 218 -21.06 -1.29 4.38
CA THR A 218 -22.46 -1.04 4.77
C THR A 218 -22.74 -1.63 6.14
N GLN A 219 -22.28 -2.86 6.40
CA GLN A 219 -22.52 -3.59 7.65
C GLN A 219 -21.62 -3.13 8.81
N ALA A 220 -20.50 -2.46 8.53
CA ALA A 220 -19.56 -1.98 9.54
C ALA A 220 -20.21 -0.92 10.45
N GLN A 221 -20.67 -1.32 11.63
CA GLN A 221 -21.34 -0.42 12.60
C GLN A 221 -20.37 0.59 13.24
N PHE A 222 -19.07 0.27 13.30
CA PHE A 222 -18.05 1.15 13.85
C PHE A 222 -17.72 2.35 12.95
N LEU A 223 -18.01 2.26 11.64
CA LEU A 223 -17.77 3.35 10.69
C LEU A 223 -18.86 4.43 10.79
N GLN A 224 -18.40 5.67 10.93
CA GLN A 224 -19.27 6.84 10.77
C GLN A 224 -19.87 6.89 9.35
N PRO A 225 -21.11 7.37 9.18
CA PRO A 225 -21.76 7.47 7.85
C PRO A 225 -20.90 8.22 6.82
N THR A 226 -20.24 9.31 7.24
CA THR A 226 -19.35 10.11 6.41
C THR A 226 -18.13 9.33 5.94
N VAL A 227 -17.58 8.42 6.74
CA VAL A 227 -16.43 7.58 6.37
C VAL A 227 -16.86 6.47 5.40
N LYS A 228 -18.04 5.91 5.56
CA LYS A 228 -18.63 4.98 4.57
C LYS A 228 -18.73 5.64 3.20
N GLU A 229 -19.24 6.87 3.16
CA GLU A 229 -19.33 7.66 1.93
C GLU A 229 -17.95 7.94 1.30
N LEU A 230 -16.95 8.28 2.12
CA LEU A 230 -15.57 8.46 1.65
C LEU A 230 -15.01 7.19 1.01
N ILE A 231 -15.24 6.02 1.60
CA ILE A 231 -14.78 4.74 1.03
C ILE A 231 -15.44 4.51 -0.35
N PHE A 232 -16.73 4.78 -0.49
CA PHE A 232 -17.42 4.65 -1.78
C PHE A 232 -16.92 5.65 -2.82
N GLN A 233 -16.66 6.89 -2.44
CA GLN A 233 -16.28 7.95 -3.37
C GLN A 233 -14.79 7.97 -3.72
N MET A 234 -13.92 7.54 -2.83
CA MET A 234 -12.46 7.57 -3.00
C MET A 234 -11.85 6.18 -3.07
N GLY A 235 -12.26 5.28 -2.15
CA GLY A 235 -11.68 3.95 -2.02
C GLY A 235 -12.13 2.96 -3.10
N MET A 236 -13.29 3.17 -3.72
CA MET A 236 -13.83 2.33 -4.79
C MET A 236 -13.80 3.01 -6.17
N LYS A 237 -13.25 4.22 -6.27
CA LYS A 237 -13.16 4.95 -7.55
C LYS A 237 -11.97 4.45 -8.36
N LYS A 238 -12.20 4.15 -9.66
CA LYS A 238 -11.10 3.92 -10.62
C LYS A 238 -10.29 5.20 -10.78
N SER A 239 -8.96 5.09 -10.85
CA SER A 239 -8.13 6.23 -11.25
C SER A 239 -8.51 6.64 -12.68
N GLU A 240 -8.79 7.91 -12.85
CA GLU A 240 -8.86 8.51 -14.19
C GLU A 240 -7.41 8.56 -14.70
N ALA A 241 -7.16 7.97 -15.86
CA ALA A 241 -5.85 7.95 -16.52
C ALA A 241 -5.45 9.35 -16.99
#